data_433043832c1f9268f8a08c76d883378e
#
_entry.id   433043832c1f9268f8a08c76d883378e
#
_cell.length_a   1.000
_cell.length_b   1.000
_cell.length_c   1.000
_cell.angle_alpha   90.00
_cell.angle_beta   90.00
_cell.angle_gamma   90.00
#
_symmetry.space_group_name_H-M   'P 1'
#
loop_
_entity.id
_entity.type
_entity.pdbx_description
1 polymer ?
#
loop_
_entity_poly.entity_id
_entity_poly.type
_entity_poly.pdbx_seq_one_letter_code
_entity_poly.pdbx_strand_id
1 'polypeptide(L)'
;MATAGGGSVADPGSQGFLRLLSFCVLLAGSCWGNSVERKIYIPLNKTAPCVRLLNATHQIGCQSSVSGDTGVIHVVEKEEDLQWVLTDGPNPPYVVLLEGTLFTRSVMEKLKGRAHRIAGLAVSLAKPRPASGFSPSVQCPNDGFEIVCDPLSDYNVWSMLKPINTSGMLEPDARVVVAATRLDSRSFFWNVAPGAESAVASFVTQLAAAEALQKAPDVTTLPRNVMFVFFQGETFDYIGSSRMVYDMEKGKFPVQLENIDSFVELGQVALRKSLELWMHTDPVSRKNEAVEKQVKDLLATLEKIGAGISTVVLRRPDYSKPLPPSSLQRFLRARNISGVVLADHLNVFHNHYYQSIYDTAENINVNYPESQSPEEDLNFVTDTAKALADVATVLGRALYQLAGGTNFSNTIQADPQTVTRLLYGFLIRANNSWFQSILRQDLRSYLGDGPLQHYIAVSSPTNTTYVVQYALANLTGQVVNLTREQCQDPSKVPSENKDLYEYAWVQGPLNSNETDWLPRCVRSTARLARALSPAFELRQWGSTEYSTWTESRWKEIRARIFLIASKELEFITLIVGFSILVFSLIVTYCINAKADVLFITPREPGSVSY
;
A
#
# COMPACT_ATOMS: atom_id res chain seq x y z
N MET A 1 -19.82 -1.33 -71.65
CA MET A 1 -20.97 -2.07 -71.10
C MET A 1 -21.24 -1.52 -69.67
N ALA A 2 -22.43 -0.99 -69.57
CA ALA A 2 -22.92 -0.28 -68.39
C ALA A 2 -23.27 -1.21 -67.22
N THR A 3 -23.06 -0.76 -65.99
CA THR A 3 -23.90 -1.17 -64.85
C THR A 3 -24.15 0.03 -63.97
N ALA A 4 -25.41 0.25 -63.73
CA ALA A 4 -25.98 1.39 -63.01
C ALA A 4 -25.72 1.36 -61.52
N GLY A 5 -25.40 2.52 -60.93
CA GLY A 5 -25.43 2.79 -59.52
C GLY A 5 -26.82 3.22 -59.07
N GLY A 6 -27.42 2.50 -58.15
CA GLY A 6 -28.61 2.91 -57.43
C GLY A 6 -28.24 3.77 -56.23
N GLY A 7 -28.42 5.08 -56.32
CA GLY A 7 -28.34 6.00 -55.22
C GLY A 7 -29.66 6.01 -54.44
N SER A 8 -29.64 5.54 -53.22
CA SER A 8 -30.75 5.70 -52.26
C SER A 8 -30.75 7.13 -51.74
N VAL A 9 -31.77 7.87 -52.11
CA VAL A 9 -32.04 9.22 -51.56
C VAL A 9 -32.56 9.03 -50.13
N ALA A 10 -31.74 9.41 -49.12
CA ALA A 10 -32.17 9.44 -47.74
C ALA A 10 -33.09 10.64 -47.51
N ASP A 11 -34.25 10.37 -46.94
CA ASP A 11 -35.30 11.31 -46.58
C ASP A 11 -34.77 12.37 -45.57
N PRO A 12 -34.86 13.67 -45.86
CA PRO A 12 -34.36 14.74 -44.97
C PRO A 12 -35.04 14.77 -43.59
N GLY A 13 -36.23 14.19 -43.41
CA GLY A 13 -36.93 14.09 -42.12
C GLY A 13 -36.27 13.13 -41.14
N SER A 14 -35.66 12.06 -41.62
CA SER A 14 -35.01 11.05 -40.76
C SER A 14 -33.67 11.54 -40.19
N GLN A 15 -32.95 12.41 -40.88
CA GLN A 15 -31.69 12.98 -40.41
C GLN A 15 -31.91 14.00 -39.31
N GLY A 16 -33.00 14.77 -39.32
CA GLY A 16 -33.36 15.70 -38.25
C GLY A 16 -33.72 14.98 -36.96
N PHE A 17 -34.46 13.90 -37.04
CA PHE A 17 -34.86 13.10 -35.89
C PHE A 17 -33.67 12.36 -35.28
N LEU A 18 -32.80 11.76 -36.11
CA LEU A 18 -31.56 11.13 -35.63
C LEU A 18 -30.59 12.12 -34.95
N ARG A 19 -30.49 13.34 -35.48
CA ARG A 19 -29.69 14.41 -34.85
C ARG A 19 -30.26 14.88 -33.52
N LEU A 20 -31.59 14.98 -33.43
CA LEU A 20 -32.26 15.33 -32.14
C LEU A 20 -32.11 14.21 -31.12
N LEU A 21 -32.25 12.96 -31.54
CA LEU A 21 -32.02 11.80 -30.65
C LEU A 21 -30.57 11.68 -30.22
N SER A 22 -29.61 11.93 -31.11
CA SER A 22 -28.17 11.96 -30.80
C SER A 22 -27.83 13.10 -29.86
N PHE A 23 -28.47 14.26 -30.00
CA PHE A 23 -28.30 15.41 -29.11
C PHE A 23 -28.90 15.15 -27.71
N CYS A 24 -30.06 14.48 -27.64
CA CYS A 24 -30.65 14.03 -26.38
C CYS A 24 -29.82 12.95 -25.68
N VAL A 25 -29.22 12.02 -26.41
CA VAL A 25 -28.32 10.98 -25.87
C VAL A 25 -27.00 11.59 -25.40
N LEU A 26 -26.46 12.59 -26.12
CA LEU A 26 -25.27 13.33 -25.70
C LEU A 26 -25.53 14.22 -24.45
N LEU A 27 -26.74 14.78 -24.31
CA LEU A 27 -27.14 15.49 -23.08
C LEU A 27 -27.40 14.55 -21.90
N ALA A 28 -27.84 13.32 -22.15
CA ALA A 28 -28.02 12.29 -21.10
C ALA A 28 -26.68 11.68 -20.64
N GLY A 29 -25.64 11.71 -21.49
CA GLY A 29 -24.31 11.18 -21.19
C GLY A 29 -23.42 12.06 -20.29
N SER A 30 -23.79 13.32 -20.06
CA SER A 30 -23.04 14.26 -19.22
C SER A 30 -23.75 14.60 -17.90
N CYS A 31 -24.38 13.63 -17.28
CA CYS A 31 -24.86 13.76 -15.89
C CYS A 31 -23.67 13.75 -14.89
N TRP A 32 -22.86 14.78 -14.95
CA TRP A 32 -22.19 15.31 -13.77
C TRP A 32 -23.28 15.78 -12.81
N GLY A 33 -23.36 15.16 -11.61
CA GLY A 33 -24.42 15.32 -10.63
C GLY A 33 -25.15 16.65 -10.70
N ASN A 34 -26.42 16.56 -10.99
CA ASN A 34 -27.35 17.66 -11.20
C ASN A 34 -27.14 18.75 -10.11
N SER A 35 -27.28 20.00 -10.46
CA SER A 35 -27.16 21.14 -9.51
C SER A 35 -28.12 20.97 -8.30
N VAL A 36 -29.20 20.24 -8.46
CA VAL A 36 -30.14 19.85 -7.41
C VAL A 36 -29.52 18.84 -6.47
N GLU A 37 -28.82 17.81 -6.99
CA GLU A 37 -28.12 16.81 -6.16
C GLU A 37 -27.11 17.48 -5.22
N ARG A 38 -26.34 18.43 -5.69
CA ARG A 38 -25.36 19.20 -4.86
C ARG A 38 -26.01 20.04 -3.77
N LYS A 39 -27.27 20.43 -3.94
CA LYS A 39 -28.00 21.25 -2.96
C LYS A 39 -28.75 20.40 -1.92
N ILE A 40 -29.14 19.18 -2.28
CA ILE A 40 -29.94 18.31 -1.44
C ILE A 40 -29.06 17.32 -0.65
N TYR A 41 -27.94 16.87 -1.24
CA TYR A 41 -27.09 15.88 -0.61
C TYR A 41 -25.85 16.51 0.04
N ILE A 42 -25.66 16.23 1.32
CA ILE A 42 -24.46 16.60 2.07
C ILE A 42 -23.59 15.35 2.21
N PRO A 43 -22.40 15.28 1.57
CA PRO A 43 -21.49 14.18 1.75
C PRO A 43 -20.86 14.21 3.14
N LEU A 44 -20.98 13.12 3.91
CA LEU A 44 -20.40 12.98 5.25
C LEU A 44 -19.07 12.20 5.26
N ASN A 45 -18.58 11.78 4.10
CA ASN A 45 -17.41 10.92 3.95
C ASN A 45 -16.10 11.48 4.55
N LYS A 46 -15.99 12.80 4.74
CA LYS A 46 -14.81 13.44 5.37
C LYS A 46 -14.90 13.51 6.90
N THR A 47 -16.05 13.26 7.47
CA THR A 47 -16.33 13.47 8.90
C THR A 47 -16.68 12.20 9.66
N ALA A 48 -16.94 11.11 8.96
CA ALA A 48 -17.30 9.83 9.56
C ALA A 48 -16.14 8.84 9.45
N PRO A 49 -15.33 8.64 10.49
CA PRO A 49 -14.33 7.58 10.49
C PRO A 49 -15.01 6.22 10.43
N CYS A 50 -14.49 5.35 9.60
CA CYS A 50 -14.99 3.99 9.44
C CYS A 50 -13.87 3.01 9.78
N VAL A 51 -14.17 2.05 10.62
CA VAL A 51 -13.27 0.97 11.02
C VAL A 51 -13.58 -0.28 10.25
N ARG A 52 -12.59 -0.90 9.66
CA ARG A 52 -12.69 -2.22 9.04
C ARG A 52 -11.54 -3.13 9.46
N LEU A 53 -11.86 -4.40 9.59
CA LEU A 53 -10.86 -5.44 9.73
C LEU A 53 -10.75 -6.19 8.41
N LEU A 54 -9.53 -6.47 8.01
CA LEU A 54 -9.24 -7.30 6.84
C LEU A 54 -9.16 -8.74 7.26
N ASN A 55 -9.95 -9.57 6.59
CA ASN A 55 -9.91 -11.02 6.75
C ASN A 55 -10.30 -11.64 5.41
N ALA A 56 -9.58 -12.68 4.98
CA ALA A 56 -9.88 -13.40 3.75
C ALA A 56 -11.28 -14.04 3.72
N THR A 57 -11.85 -14.34 4.89
CA THR A 57 -13.13 -15.01 5.02
C THR A 57 -14.28 -14.13 5.49
N HIS A 58 -13.96 -12.96 6.06
CA HIS A 58 -14.96 -12.10 6.71
C HIS A 58 -14.63 -10.64 6.50
N GLN A 59 -15.63 -9.84 6.21
CA GLN A 59 -15.55 -8.39 6.31
C GLN A 59 -16.19 -7.95 7.63
N ILE A 60 -15.46 -7.14 8.38
CA ILE A 60 -15.91 -6.59 9.65
C ILE A 60 -15.72 -5.08 9.60
N GLY A 61 -16.77 -4.34 9.92
CA GLY A 61 -16.72 -2.89 9.98
C GLY A 61 -17.80 -2.21 9.16
N CYS A 62 -17.51 -1.01 8.68
CA CYS A 62 -18.48 -0.20 7.96
C CYS A 62 -18.82 -0.82 6.61
N GLN A 63 -19.98 -1.40 6.48
CA GLN A 63 -20.50 -1.95 5.24
C GLN A 63 -21.90 -1.44 4.98
N SER A 64 -22.21 -1.26 3.72
CA SER A 64 -23.56 -1.13 3.20
C SER A 64 -23.82 -2.22 2.17
N SER A 65 -25.06 -2.42 1.78
CA SER A 65 -25.38 -3.20 0.59
C SER A 65 -24.70 -2.61 -0.66
N VAL A 66 -24.58 -3.38 -1.73
CA VAL A 66 -23.97 -2.93 -2.99
C VAL A 66 -24.66 -1.68 -3.54
N SER A 67 -25.97 -1.54 -3.31
CA SER A 67 -26.79 -0.39 -3.70
C SER A 67 -26.73 0.77 -2.70
N GLY A 68 -26.11 0.58 -1.53
CA GLY A 68 -26.16 1.49 -0.39
C GLY A 68 -27.37 1.23 0.50
N ASP A 69 -27.27 1.63 1.77
CA ASP A 69 -28.38 1.54 2.71
C ASP A 69 -28.98 2.92 2.91
N THR A 70 -30.30 2.99 2.86
CA THR A 70 -31.05 4.23 3.05
C THR A 70 -32.04 4.08 4.19
N GLY A 71 -32.27 5.15 4.93
CA GLY A 71 -33.23 5.16 6.03
C GLY A 71 -33.56 6.56 6.50
N VAL A 72 -34.69 6.69 7.19
CA VAL A 72 -35.12 7.96 7.79
C VAL A 72 -34.20 8.26 8.98
N ILE A 73 -33.60 9.45 9.01
CA ILE A 73 -32.78 9.85 10.16
C ILE A 73 -33.68 10.08 11.37
N HIS A 74 -33.34 9.42 12.49
CA HIS A 74 -33.95 9.64 13.77
C HIS A 74 -32.88 9.88 14.84
N VAL A 75 -32.99 11.00 15.54
CA VAL A 75 -32.11 11.38 16.62
C VAL A 75 -32.56 10.71 17.91
N VAL A 76 -31.61 10.02 18.56
CA VAL A 76 -31.83 9.38 19.86
C VAL A 76 -30.99 10.15 20.89
N GLU A 77 -31.66 10.89 21.75
CA GLU A 77 -31.04 11.69 22.80
C GLU A 77 -30.93 10.91 24.12
N LYS A 78 -31.82 9.94 24.34
CA LYS A 78 -31.85 9.08 25.52
C LYS A 78 -32.08 7.63 25.12
N GLU A 79 -31.68 6.70 25.98
CA GLU A 79 -31.85 5.26 25.71
C GLU A 79 -33.32 4.84 25.56
N GLU A 80 -34.22 5.55 26.23
CA GLU A 80 -35.68 5.30 26.15
C GLU A 80 -36.23 5.59 24.73
N ASP A 81 -35.66 6.56 24.03
CA ASP A 81 -36.08 6.94 22.67
C ASP A 81 -35.88 5.82 21.65
N LEU A 82 -35.00 4.86 21.97
CA LEU A 82 -34.78 3.68 21.13
C LEU A 82 -36.05 2.84 20.96
N GLN A 83 -36.92 2.81 21.97
CA GLN A 83 -38.16 2.04 21.89
C GLN A 83 -39.02 2.51 20.71
N TRP A 84 -39.12 3.81 20.51
CA TRP A 84 -39.88 4.34 19.38
C TRP A 84 -39.30 3.90 18.02
N VAL A 85 -38.00 3.93 17.86
CA VAL A 85 -37.34 3.48 16.62
C VAL A 85 -37.55 1.99 16.39
N LEU A 86 -37.49 1.19 17.46
CA LEU A 86 -37.55 -0.27 17.39
C LEU A 86 -38.96 -0.82 17.19
N THR A 87 -40.01 -0.10 17.65
CA THR A 87 -41.38 -0.59 17.63
C THR A 87 -42.36 0.37 16.99
N ASP A 88 -42.40 1.64 17.41
CA ASP A 88 -43.53 2.53 17.18
C ASP A 88 -43.37 3.40 15.92
N GLY A 89 -42.15 3.65 15.49
CA GLY A 89 -41.87 4.48 14.32
C GLY A 89 -42.55 3.95 13.05
N PRO A 90 -43.35 4.79 12.33
CA PRO A 90 -44.20 4.35 11.21
C PRO A 90 -43.44 4.14 9.89
N ASN A 91 -42.23 4.64 9.76
CA ASN A 91 -41.49 4.70 8.46
C ASN A 91 -40.12 4.04 8.52
N PRO A 92 -39.98 2.76 8.91
CA PRO A 92 -38.71 2.06 8.84
C PRO A 92 -38.27 1.83 7.37
N PRO A 93 -36.97 1.63 7.10
CA PRO A 93 -35.92 1.55 8.09
C PRO A 93 -35.38 2.93 8.49
N TYR A 94 -34.77 3.01 9.70
CA TYR A 94 -34.20 4.22 10.26
C TYR A 94 -32.67 4.21 10.20
N VAL A 95 -32.04 5.38 10.01
CA VAL A 95 -30.66 5.63 10.36
C VAL A 95 -30.68 6.33 11.71
N VAL A 96 -30.20 5.64 12.74
CA VAL A 96 -30.22 6.13 14.11
C VAL A 96 -29.01 7.02 14.33
N LEU A 97 -29.24 8.26 14.75
CA LEU A 97 -28.19 9.20 15.13
C LEU A 97 -28.09 9.23 16.65
N LEU A 98 -26.97 8.74 17.19
CA LEU A 98 -26.69 8.68 18.62
C LEU A 98 -25.64 9.72 19.03
N GLU A 99 -25.76 10.25 20.24
CA GLU A 99 -24.63 10.89 20.91
C GLU A 99 -23.62 9.82 21.36
N GLY A 100 -22.31 10.18 21.36
CA GLY A 100 -21.23 9.24 21.70
C GLY A 100 -21.35 8.63 23.10
N THR A 101 -22.01 9.32 24.04
CA THR A 101 -22.30 8.80 25.38
C THR A 101 -23.27 7.63 25.41
N LEU A 102 -24.17 7.55 24.41
CA LEU A 102 -25.12 6.46 24.24
C LEU A 102 -24.55 5.29 23.43
N PHE A 103 -23.37 5.40 22.88
CA PHE A 103 -22.71 4.32 22.16
C PHE A 103 -22.17 3.27 23.14
N THR A 104 -23.06 2.52 23.73
CA THR A 104 -22.79 1.48 24.75
C THR A 104 -23.13 0.10 24.24
N ARG A 105 -22.60 -0.93 24.89
CA ARG A 105 -22.90 -2.32 24.59
C ARG A 105 -24.41 -2.62 24.70
N SER A 106 -25.05 -2.09 25.72
CA SER A 106 -26.49 -2.28 25.95
C SER A 106 -27.34 -1.78 24.77
N VAL A 107 -27.02 -0.55 24.31
CA VAL A 107 -27.68 0.06 23.14
C VAL A 107 -27.44 -0.75 21.87
N MET A 108 -26.19 -1.20 21.66
CA MET A 108 -25.84 -2.01 20.47
C MET A 108 -26.54 -3.36 20.46
N GLU A 109 -26.66 -4.02 21.61
CA GLU A 109 -27.39 -5.29 21.74
C GLU A 109 -28.88 -5.13 21.44
N LYS A 110 -29.49 -4.00 21.81
CA LYS A 110 -30.90 -3.68 21.47
C LYS A 110 -31.12 -3.45 19.97
N LEU A 111 -30.13 -2.83 19.28
CA LEU A 111 -30.19 -2.57 17.85
C LEU A 111 -29.89 -3.81 17.01
N LYS A 112 -29.09 -4.75 17.56
CA LYS A 112 -28.67 -5.97 16.87
C LYS A 112 -29.84 -6.83 16.42
N GLY A 113 -29.79 -7.34 15.19
CA GLY A 113 -30.82 -8.24 14.66
C GLY A 113 -32.10 -7.53 14.22
N ARG A 114 -32.14 -6.21 14.20
CA ARG A 114 -33.28 -5.39 13.80
C ARG A 114 -33.13 -4.76 12.40
N ALA A 115 -32.49 -5.47 11.47
CA ALA A 115 -32.19 -4.96 10.12
C ALA A 115 -33.44 -4.45 9.35
N HIS A 116 -34.62 -4.98 9.64
CA HIS A 116 -35.86 -4.50 9.03
C HIS A 116 -36.29 -3.11 9.55
N ARG A 117 -35.77 -2.69 10.69
CA ARG A 117 -36.07 -1.39 11.30
C ARG A 117 -34.89 -0.41 11.25
N ILE A 118 -33.67 -0.91 11.27
CA ILE A 118 -32.42 -0.13 11.35
C ILE A 118 -31.60 -0.36 10.09
N ALA A 119 -31.43 0.65 9.26
CA ALA A 119 -30.57 0.65 8.08
C ALA A 119 -29.14 1.06 8.39
N GLY A 120 -28.94 1.83 9.45
CA GLY A 120 -27.62 2.32 9.81
C GLY A 120 -27.57 3.03 11.15
N LEU A 121 -26.36 3.23 11.64
CA LEU A 121 -26.07 3.93 12.86
C LEU A 121 -25.03 5.03 12.59
N ALA A 122 -25.31 6.23 13.03
CA ALA A 122 -24.37 7.34 13.04
C ALA A 122 -24.16 7.83 14.47
N VAL A 123 -22.90 8.05 14.86
CA VAL A 123 -22.55 8.57 16.19
C VAL A 123 -22.08 10.00 16.02
N SER A 124 -22.76 10.94 16.65
CA SER A 124 -22.37 12.35 16.67
C SER A 124 -21.59 12.67 17.94
N LEU A 125 -20.64 13.62 17.82
CA LEU A 125 -19.87 14.15 18.96
C LEU A 125 -19.28 13.04 19.86
N ALA A 126 -18.63 12.05 19.27
CA ALA A 126 -17.88 11.07 20.01
C ALA A 126 -16.79 11.81 20.82
N LYS A 127 -17.01 11.97 22.12
CA LYS A 127 -15.95 12.37 23.03
C LYS A 127 -14.84 11.32 22.94
N PRO A 128 -13.55 11.71 22.98
CA PRO A 128 -12.44 10.86 22.58
C PRO A 128 -12.22 9.59 23.41
N ARG A 129 -13.09 9.26 24.36
CA ARG A 129 -13.05 8.00 25.09
C ARG A 129 -14.48 7.57 25.45
N PRO A 130 -15.13 6.69 24.67
CA PRO A 130 -16.23 5.92 25.20
C PRO A 130 -15.72 5.11 26.40
N ALA A 131 -16.41 5.16 27.53
CA ALA A 131 -16.00 4.51 28.77
C ALA A 131 -15.90 2.97 28.69
N SER A 132 -16.39 2.38 27.60
CA SER A 132 -16.24 0.95 27.27
C SER A 132 -16.02 0.81 25.78
N GLY A 133 -14.80 0.43 25.37
CA GLY A 133 -14.51 0.06 23.99
C GLY A 133 -15.27 -1.19 23.59
N PHE A 134 -16.44 -1.02 23.01
CA PHE A 134 -17.22 -2.12 22.46
C PHE A 134 -17.24 -2.01 20.93
N SER A 135 -16.75 -3.04 20.30
CA SER A 135 -16.96 -3.23 18.86
C SER A 135 -18.25 -4.00 18.66
N PRO A 136 -19.25 -3.45 17.96
CA PRO A 136 -20.48 -4.16 17.64
C PRO A 136 -20.28 -5.26 16.60
N SER A 137 -19.05 -5.52 16.21
CA SER A 137 -18.71 -6.43 15.14
C SER A 137 -19.24 -7.83 15.39
N VAL A 138 -20.19 -8.22 14.59
CA VAL A 138 -20.59 -9.59 14.37
C VAL A 138 -20.23 -9.92 12.94
N GLN A 139 -19.73 -11.10 12.77
CA GLN A 139 -19.37 -11.70 11.51
C GLN A 139 -20.37 -11.34 10.39
N CYS A 140 -19.93 -10.60 9.40
CA CYS A 140 -20.70 -10.33 8.19
C CYS A 140 -20.20 -11.24 7.07
N PRO A 141 -21.00 -12.21 6.61
CA PRO A 141 -20.62 -13.03 5.47
C PRO A 141 -20.51 -12.15 4.21
N ASN A 142 -19.51 -12.41 3.42
CA ASN A 142 -19.29 -11.71 2.16
C ASN A 142 -19.77 -12.57 0.98
N ASP A 143 -20.99 -12.29 0.51
CA ASP A 143 -21.62 -13.09 -0.55
C ASP A 143 -21.18 -12.74 -1.97
N GLY A 144 -20.26 -11.80 -2.14
CA GLY A 144 -19.85 -11.31 -3.45
C GLY A 144 -18.34 -11.18 -3.63
N PHE A 145 -17.56 -12.12 -3.12
CA PHE A 145 -16.10 -12.05 -3.02
C PHE A 145 -15.39 -11.70 -4.34
N GLU A 146 -15.79 -12.31 -5.44
CA GLU A 146 -15.15 -12.09 -6.75
C GLU A 146 -15.43 -10.71 -7.35
N ILE A 147 -16.51 -10.05 -6.93
CA ILE A 147 -16.95 -8.77 -7.52
C ILE A 147 -16.47 -7.57 -6.71
N VAL A 148 -16.19 -7.74 -5.42
CA VAL A 148 -15.97 -6.65 -4.46
C VAL A 148 -14.60 -6.65 -3.78
N CYS A 149 -13.72 -7.59 -4.14
CA CYS A 149 -12.40 -7.72 -3.54
C CYS A 149 -11.29 -7.67 -4.59
N ASP A 150 -10.20 -6.98 -4.25
CA ASP A 150 -8.97 -6.97 -5.04
C ASP A 150 -7.85 -7.68 -4.26
N PRO A 151 -6.99 -8.47 -4.91
CA PRO A 151 -5.83 -9.06 -4.27
C PRO A 151 -4.94 -7.99 -3.65
N LEU A 152 -4.47 -8.22 -2.42
CA LEU A 152 -3.41 -7.39 -1.86
C LEU A 152 -2.15 -7.59 -2.68
N SER A 153 -1.57 -6.51 -3.17
CA SER A 153 -0.34 -6.55 -3.97
C SER A 153 0.41 -5.23 -3.92
N ASP A 154 1.72 -5.34 -3.92
CA ASP A 154 2.67 -4.23 -3.97
C ASP A 154 3.93 -4.72 -4.70
N TYR A 155 5.08 -4.17 -4.37
CA TYR A 155 6.36 -4.59 -4.91
C TYR A 155 7.39 -4.76 -3.80
N ASN A 156 8.14 -5.84 -3.87
CA ASN A 156 9.38 -5.99 -3.12
C ASN A 156 10.42 -5.03 -3.69
N VAL A 157 11.20 -4.40 -2.83
CA VAL A 157 12.40 -3.66 -3.25
C VAL A 157 13.61 -4.58 -3.11
N TRP A 158 14.45 -4.65 -4.11
CA TRP A 158 15.68 -5.46 -4.06
C TRP A 158 16.83 -4.79 -4.78
N SER A 159 18.03 -5.12 -4.39
CA SER A 159 19.26 -4.68 -5.07
C SER A 159 20.37 -5.71 -4.92
N MET A 160 21.34 -5.64 -5.83
CA MET A 160 22.57 -6.43 -5.76
C MET A 160 23.73 -5.52 -5.45
N LEU A 161 24.62 -5.96 -4.59
CA LEU A 161 25.86 -5.22 -4.25
C LEU A 161 26.73 -5.01 -5.50
N LYS A 162 26.89 -6.07 -6.28
CA LYS A 162 27.53 -6.02 -7.61
C LYS A 162 26.44 -6.17 -8.68
N PRO A 163 26.47 -5.38 -9.75
CA PRO A 163 25.45 -5.45 -10.80
C PRO A 163 25.42 -6.84 -11.45
N ILE A 164 24.22 -7.28 -11.80
CA ILE A 164 23.96 -8.52 -12.53
C ILE A 164 23.13 -8.22 -13.77
N ASN A 165 23.27 -9.04 -14.81
CA ASN A 165 22.39 -8.96 -15.95
C ASN A 165 21.01 -9.51 -15.57
N THR A 166 19.98 -8.65 -15.60
CA THR A 166 18.62 -9.01 -15.23
C THR A 166 17.78 -9.55 -16.38
N SER A 167 18.32 -9.52 -17.61
CA SER A 167 17.69 -10.13 -18.80
C SER A 167 17.86 -11.64 -18.86
N GLY A 168 18.70 -12.22 -18.01
CA GLY A 168 18.97 -13.66 -17.90
C GLY A 168 19.03 -14.14 -16.45
N MET A 169 19.25 -15.41 -16.27
CA MET A 169 19.50 -16.02 -14.96
C MET A 169 20.99 -15.98 -14.63
N LEU A 170 21.31 -15.92 -13.34
CA LEU A 170 22.67 -16.09 -12.86
C LEU A 170 23.21 -17.49 -13.22
N GLU A 171 24.51 -17.56 -13.40
CA GLU A 171 25.19 -18.86 -13.59
C GLU A 171 24.94 -19.79 -12.39
N PRO A 172 24.83 -21.12 -12.61
CA PRO A 172 24.48 -22.08 -11.56
C PRO A 172 25.51 -22.14 -10.41
N ASP A 173 26.75 -21.76 -10.65
CA ASP A 173 27.83 -21.73 -9.67
C ASP A 173 27.96 -20.38 -8.94
N ALA A 174 27.28 -19.35 -9.42
CA ALA A 174 27.24 -18.06 -8.75
C ALA A 174 26.57 -18.16 -7.37
N ARG A 175 27.18 -17.56 -6.36
CA ARG A 175 26.70 -17.58 -4.98
C ARG A 175 26.30 -16.19 -4.50
N VAL A 176 25.18 -16.15 -3.78
CA VAL A 176 24.57 -14.93 -3.28
C VAL A 176 24.26 -15.07 -1.79
N VAL A 177 24.67 -14.09 -1.02
CA VAL A 177 24.26 -13.91 0.37
C VAL A 177 23.04 -12.99 0.37
N VAL A 178 21.94 -13.43 0.98
CA VAL A 178 20.70 -12.65 1.05
C VAL A 178 20.62 -11.93 2.39
N ALA A 179 20.41 -10.63 2.34
CA ALA A 179 20.00 -9.81 3.49
C ALA A 179 18.54 -9.39 3.29
N ALA A 180 17.67 -9.74 4.22
CA ALA A 180 16.24 -9.57 4.07
C ALA A 180 15.59 -8.86 5.26
N THR A 181 14.50 -8.18 5.00
CA THR A 181 13.59 -7.62 6.01
C THR A 181 12.23 -7.34 5.40
N ARG A 182 11.23 -7.06 6.23
CA ARG A 182 9.89 -6.65 5.77
C ARG A 182 9.79 -5.14 5.63
N LEU A 183 8.88 -4.69 4.74
CA LEU A 183 8.53 -3.28 4.57
C LEU A 183 7.18 -2.92 5.18
N ASP A 184 6.28 -3.90 5.29
CA ASP A 184 4.91 -3.64 5.64
C ASP A 184 4.63 -3.85 7.13
N SER A 185 3.64 -3.12 7.58
CA SER A 185 2.98 -3.27 8.86
C SER A 185 1.46 -3.20 8.64
N ARG A 186 0.70 -3.41 9.68
CA ARG A 186 -0.75 -3.22 9.68
C ARG A 186 -1.21 -2.70 11.03
N SER A 187 -2.41 -2.20 11.06
CA SER A 187 -3.11 -1.91 12.31
C SER A 187 -4.60 -2.20 12.15
N PHE A 188 -5.38 -1.86 13.15
CA PHE A 188 -6.82 -1.91 13.07
C PHE A 188 -7.39 -0.97 11.97
N PHE A 189 -6.72 0.16 11.73
CA PHE A 189 -7.06 1.11 10.67
C PHE A 189 -6.07 0.98 9.51
N TRP A 190 -6.57 0.68 8.32
CA TRP A 190 -5.75 0.49 7.13
C TRP A 190 -4.87 1.70 6.76
N ASN A 191 -5.34 2.91 7.06
CA ASN A 191 -4.66 4.16 6.73
C ASN A 191 -3.73 4.67 7.85
N VAL A 192 -3.60 3.94 8.96
CA VAL A 192 -2.73 4.29 10.08
C VAL A 192 -1.95 3.04 10.49
N ALA A 193 -0.83 2.81 9.86
CA ALA A 193 0.06 1.67 10.12
C ALA A 193 1.51 2.16 10.24
N PRO A 194 1.88 2.79 11.37
CA PRO A 194 3.20 3.42 11.53
C PRO A 194 4.34 2.40 11.60
N GLY A 195 4.15 1.26 12.25
CA GLY A 195 5.06 0.12 12.23
C GLY A 195 6.50 0.40 12.63
N ALA A 196 6.72 1.27 13.63
CA ALA A 196 8.05 1.74 13.98
C ALA A 196 9.01 0.60 14.33
N GLU A 197 8.60 -0.33 15.19
CA GLU A 197 9.39 -1.52 15.52
C GLU A 197 9.03 -2.71 14.63
N SER A 198 7.75 -2.82 14.23
CA SER A 198 7.28 -3.95 13.42
C SER A 198 7.94 -4.04 12.05
N ALA A 199 8.37 -2.90 11.48
CA ALA A 199 8.94 -2.82 10.14
C ALA A 199 10.07 -1.78 10.01
N VAL A 200 9.84 -0.51 10.44
CA VAL A 200 10.74 0.62 10.10
C VAL A 200 12.13 0.42 10.67
N ALA A 201 12.26 0.05 11.94
CA ALA A 201 13.56 -0.15 12.59
C ALA A 201 14.43 -1.15 11.81
N SER A 202 13.86 -2.25 11.34
CA SER A 202 14.60 -3.28 10.61
C SER A 202 14.99 -2.84 9.20
N PHE A 203 14.07 -2.26 8.42
CA PHE A 203 14.44 -1.87 7.06
C PHE A 203 15.36 -0.63 7.02
N VAL A 204 15.26 0.29 7.97
CA VAL A 204 16.21 1.40 8.14
C VAL A 204 17.60 0.86 8.48
N THR A 205 17.67 -0.11 9.39
CA THR A 205 18.94 -0.78 9.74
C THR A 205 19.56 -1.47 8.51
N GLN A 206 18.75 -2.15 7.70
CA GLN A 206 19.25 -2.81 6.48
C GLN A 206 19.71 -1.80 5.41
N LEU A 207 19.01 -0.66 5.24
CA LEU A 207 19.44 0.42 4.35
C LEU A 207 20.78 1.00 4.76
N ALA A 208 20.99 1.26 6.05
CA ALA A 208 22.26 1.76 6.59
C ALA A 208 23.40 0.73 6.45
N ALA A 209 23.10 -0.57 6.63
CA ALA A 209 24.07 -1.64 6.41
C ALA A 209 24.48 -1.74 4.92
N ALA A 210 23.52 -1.58 4.01
CA ALA A 210 23.79 -1.57 2.56
C ALA A 210 24.69 -0.40 2.17
N GLU A 211 24.43 0.81 2.69
CA GLU A 211 25.30 1.97 2.49
C GLU A 211 26.72 1.72 2.99
N ALA A 212 26.85 1.22 4.24
CA ALA A 212 28.14 0.97 4.85
C ALA A 212 28.95 -0.09 4.06
N LEU A 213 28.28 -1.15 3.63
CA LEU A 213 28.93 -2.21 2.84
C LEU A 213 29.36 -1.71 1.45
N GLN A 214 28.53 -0.90 0.80
CA GLN A 214 28.85 -0.34 -0.53
C GLN A 214 30.11 0.52 -0.53
N LYS A 215 30.45 1.13 0.61
CA LYS A 215 31.67 1.95 0.78
C LYS A 215 32.95 1.14 0.97
N ALA A 216 32.88 -0.18 1.11
CA ALA A 216 34.07 -1.02 1.26
C ALA A 216 34.91 -1.00 -0.04
N PRO A 217 36.24 -0.80 0.05
CA PRO A 217 37.09 -0.57 -1.13
C PRO A 217 37.13 -1.73 -2.13
N ASP A 218 36.96 -2.96 -1.65
CA ASP A 218 37.07 -4.19 -2.45
C ASP A 218 35.70 -4.84 -2.77
N VAL A 219 34.63 -4.10 -2.59
CA VAL A 219 33.25 -4.62 -2.75
C VAL A 219 32.99 -5.25 -4.11
N THR A 220 33.60 -4.72 -5.17
CA THR A 220 33.43 -5.23 -6.54
C THR A 220 34.14 -6.55 -6.80
N THR A 221 35.14 -6.90 -5.98
CA THR A 221 35.97 -8.09 -6.13
C THR A 221 35.59 -9.24 -5.21
N LEU A 222 34.60 -9.07 -4.35
CA LEU A 222 34.12 -10.11 -3.43
C LEU A 222 33.73 -11.39 -4.19
N PRO A 223 34.10 -12.58 -3.71
CA PRO A 223 33.80 -13.86 -4.37
C PRO A 223 32.28 -14.10 -4.55
N ARG A 224 31.48 -13.79 -3.53
CA ARG A 224 30.01 -13.90 -3.58
C ARG A 224 29.39 -12.52 -3.75
N ASN A 225 28.20 -12.48 -4.32
CA ASN A 225 27.39 -11.27 -4.35
C ASN A 225 26.51 -11.15 -3.09
N VAL A 226 26.03 -9.95 -2.79
CA VAL A 226 25.04 -9.74 -1.73
C VAL A 226 23.77 -9.19 -2.36
N MET A 227 22.63 -9.77 -2.01
CA MET A 227 21.31 -9.32 -2.42
C MET A 227 20.59 -8.75 -1.20
N PHE A 228 20.23 -7.48 -1.26
CA PHE A 228 19.37 -6.83 -0.28
C PHE A 228 17.92 -6.93 -0.76
N VAL A 229 17.04 -7.43 0.09
CA VAL A 229 15.61 -7.59 -0.21
C VAL A 229 14.77 -7.00 0.91
N PHE A 230 13.75 -6.24 0.51
CA PHE A 230 12.77 -5.64 1.38
C PHE A 230 11.40 -6.15 0.91
N PHE A 231 10.82 -7.07 1.66
CA PHE A 231 9.59 -7.76 1.30
C PHE A 231 8.35 -6.98 1.68
N GLN A 232 7.38 -6.92 0.76
CA GLN A 232 6.06 -6.32 0.97
C GLN A 232 4.98 -7.37 1.20
N GLY A 233 4.01 -7.04 2.07
CA GLY A 233 2.87 -7.90 2.34
C GLY A 233 3.17 -9.09 3.24
N GLU A 234 4.25 -9.05 4.00
CA GLU A 234 4.64 -10.14 4.91
C GLU A 234 3.66 -10.29 6.08
N THR A 235 2.98 -9.20 6.48
CA THR A 235 1.94 -9.24 7.52
C THR A 235 0.64 -9.92 7.09
N PHE A 236 0.50 -10.22 5.80
CA PHE A 236 -0.65 -10.88 5.18
C PHE A 236 -0.26 -12.24 4.59
N ASP A 237 0.32 -13.10 5.42
CA ASP A 237 0.78 -14.45 5.10
C ASP A 237 1.90 -14.47 4.03
N TYR A 238 2.88 -13.58 4.19
CA TYR A 238 4.13 -13.62 3.43
C TYR A 238 3.94 -13.50 1.90
N ILE A 239 3.19 -12.49 1.45
CA ILE A 239 2.89 -12.27 0.03
C ILE A 239 4.17 -12.08 -0.78
N GLY A 240 5.05 -11.17 -0.33
CA GLY A 240 6.25 -10.79 -1.07
C GLY A 240 7.29 -11.87 -1.17
N SER A 241 7.61 -12.51 -0.02
CA SER A 241 8.57 -13.62 0.01
C SER A 241 8.07 -14.85 -0.72
N SER A 242 6.78 -15.20 -0.57
CA SER A 242 6.17 -16.30 -1.34
C SER A 242 6.23 -16.06 -2.84
N ARG A 243 5.97 -14.84 -3.28
CA ARG A 243 6.06 -14.47 -4.69
C ARG A 243 7.48 -14.57 -5.21
N MET A 244 8.47 -14.07 -4.47
CA MET A 244 9.87 -14.15 -4.90
C MET A 244 10.35 -15.59 -5.01
N VAL A 245 10.03 -16.44 -4.02
CA VAL A 245 10.36 -17.89 -4.07
C VAL A 245 9.71 -18.55 -5.29
N TYR A 246 8.42 -18.30 -5.52
CA TYR A 246 7.70 -18.82 -6.68
C TYR A 246 8.34 -18.39 -8.01
N ASP A 247 8.73 -17.11 -8.13
CA ASP A 247 9.38 -16.59 -9.34
C ASP A 247 10.79 -17.18 -9.53
N MET A 248 11.54 -17.43 -8.44
CA MET A 248 12.83 -18.15 -8.49
C MET A 248 12.64 -19.60 -8.99
N GLU A 249 11.67 -20.34 -8.45
CA GLU A 249 11.37 -21.71 -8.88
C GLU A 249 10.91 -21.83 -10.34
N LYS A 250 10.24 -20.78 -10.84
CA LYS A 250 9.74 -20.74 -12.23
C LYS A 250 10.72 -20.12 -13.23
N GLY A 251 11.93 -19.76 -12.80
CA GLY A 251 12.91 -19.10 -13.66
C GLY A 251 12.46 -17.69 -14.13
N LYS A 252 11.59 -17.03 -13.36
CA LYS A 252 11.11 -15.67 -13.63
C LYS A 252 11.90 -14.59 -12.90
N PHE A 253 12.83 -14.97 -12.04
CA PHE A 253 13.69 -14.08 -11.28
C PHE A 253 15.16 -14.38 -11.61
N PRO A 254 16.04 -13.38 -11.75
CA PRO A 254 17.41 -13.60 -12.22
C PRO A 254 18.26 -14.42 -11.24
N VAL A 255 17.94 -14.42 -9.95
CA VAL A 255 18.59 -15.26 -8.92
C VAL A 255 17.72 -16.47 -8.68
N GLN A 256 18.31 -17.68 -8.71
CA GLN A 256 17.62 -18.93 -8.42
C GLN A 256 17.84 -19.34 -6.96
N LEU A 257 17.01 -20.25 -6.43
CA LEU A 257 17.16 -20.75 -5.07
C LEU A 257 18.54 -21.41 -4.85
N GLU A 258 19.08 -22.07 -5.87
CA GLU A 258 20.38 -22.75 -5.85
C GLU A 258 21.55 -21.78 -5.72
N ASN A 259 21.37 -20.53 -6.17
CA ASN A 259 22.39 -19.49 -6.01
C ASN A 259 22.51 -19.00 -4.56
N ILE A 260 21.48 -19.19 -3.71
CA ILE A 260 21.50 -18.68 -2.33
C ILE A 260 22.45 -19.54 -1.48
N ASP A 261 23.51 -18.92 -0.99
CA ASP A 261 24.51 -19.51 -0.11
C ASP A 261 24.08 -19.40 1.37
N SER A 262 23.68 -18.20 1.80
CA SER A 262 23.21 -17.93 3.14
C SER A 262 22.17 -16.82 3.17
N PHE A 263 21.32 -16.83 4.21
CA PHE A 263 20.21 -15.89 4.37
C PHE A 263 20.25 -15.27 5.76
N VAL A 264 20.32 -13.94 5.83
CA VAL A 264 20.29 -13.17 7.08
C VAL A 264 19.07 -12.25 7.05
N GLU A 265 18.14 -12.43 7.96
CA GLU A 265 16.94 -11.61 8.06
C GLU A 265 16.96 -10.78 9.33
N LEU A 266 16.57 -9.51 9.20
CA LEU A 266 16.29 -8.65 10.34
C LEU A 266 14.80 -8.72 10.67
N GLY A 267 14.49 -9.18 11.90
CA GLY A 267 13.19 -9.01 12.52
C GLY A 267 13.09 -7.68 13.27
N GLN A 268 12.40 -7.65 14.43
CA GLN A 268 12.40 -6.48 15.33
C GLN A 268 13.77 -6.33 15.99
N VAL A 269 14.34 -5.11 16.01
CA VAL A 269 15.74 -4.91 16.44
C VAL A 269 15.96 -3.66 17.32
N ALA A 270 14.95 -2.81 17.53
CA ALA A 270 15.12 -1.57 18.29
C ALA A 270 14.90 -1.73 19.81
N LEU A 271 14.00 -2.62 20.24
CA LEU A 271 13.63 -2.79 21.65
C LEU A 271 14.47 -3.84 22.38
N ARG A 272 15.77 -3.85 22.11
CA ARG A 272 16.72 -4.81 22.72
C ARG A 272 16.86 -4.60 24.23
N LYS A 273 16.60 -5.62 25.01
CA LYS A 273 16.91 -5.64 26.43
C LYS A 273 18.36 -6.07 26.63
N SER A 274 19.07 -5.39 27.52
CA SER A 274 20.49 -5.68 27.82
C SER A 274 21.38 -5.74 26.57
N LEU A 275 21.04 -4.95 25.53
CA LEU A 275 21.72 -4.91 24.23
C LEU A 275 21.69 -6.24 23.46
N GLU A 276 20.89 -7.21 23.91
CA GLU A 276 20.83 -8.55 23.33
C GLU A 276 20.11 -8.57 21.99
N LEU A 277 20.69 -9.28 21.04
CA LEU A 277 20.14 -9.60 19.74
C LEU A 277 20.24 -11.12 19.53
N TRP A 278 19.10 -11.77 19.35
CA TRP A 278 18.98 -13.22 19.29
C TRP A 278 19.10 -13.71 17.85
N MET A 279 19.92 -14.75 17.64
CA MET A 279 20.20 -15.38 16.36
C MET A 279 19.36 -16.63 16.19
N HIS A 280 18.11 -16.49 15.74
CA HIS A 280 17.19 -17.63 15.54
C HIS A 280 17.53 -18.41 14.28
N THR A 281 17.56 -19.72 14.40
CA THR A 281 17.80 -20.65 13.27
C THR A 281 16.73 -21.73 13.22
N ASP A 282 16.48 -22.29 12.04
CA ASP A 282 15.47 -23.32 11.90
C ASP A 282 15.97 -24.71 12.36
N PRO A 283 15.38 -25.31 13.40
CA PRO A 283 15.80 -26.64 13.89
C PRO A 283 15.49 -27.77 12.90
N VAL A 284 14.60 -27.57 11.93
CA VAL A 284 14.21 -28.61 10.97
C VAL A 284 15.24 -28.71 9.86
N SER A 285 15.62 -27.63 9.23
CA SER A 285 16.63 -27.60 8.16
C SER A 285 18.01 -28.02 8.67
N ARG A 286 18.33 -27.73 9.94
CA ARG A 286 19.57 -28.09 10.63
C ARG A 286 19.73 -29.56 10.91
N LYS A 287 18.70 -30.40 10.68
CA LYS A 287 18.83 -31.87 10.69
C LYS A 287 19.67 -32.37 9.52
N ASN A 288 19.81 -31.58 8.46
CA ASN A 288 20.74 -31.87 7.38
C ASN A 288 22.14 -31.45 7.81
N GLU A 289 23.10 -32.39 7.83
CA GLU A 289 24.47 -32.18 8.32
C GLU A 289 25.22 -31.07 7.55
N ALA A 290 25.01 -30.97 6.24
CA ALA A 290 25.63 -29.93 5.43
C ALA A 290 25.09 -28.53 5.81
N VAL A 291 23.79 -28.41 5.98
CA VAL A 291 23.13 -27.16 6.42
C VAL A 291 23.54 -26.82 7.84
N GLU A 292 23.59 -27.79 8.74
CA GLU A 292 24.03 -27.60 10.13
C GLU A 292 25.45 -27.03 10.19
N LYS A 293 26.37 -27.55 9.37
CA LYS A 293 27.72 -27.01 9.28
C LYS A 293 27.72 -25.55 8.80
N GLN A 294 26.99 -25.26 7.74
CA GLN A 294 26.87 -23.89 7.19
C GLN A 294 26.25 -22.93 8.20
N VAL A 295 25.21 -23.34 8.93
CA VAL A 295 24.59 -22.53 9.99
C VAL A 295 25.56 -22.28 11.13
N LYS A 296 26.36 -23.27 11.55
CA LYS A 296 27.40 -23.08 12.57
C LYS A 296 28.44 -22.04 12.14
N ASP A 297 28.89 -22.12 10.88
CA ASP A 297 29.86 -21.18 10.32
C ASP A 297 29.26 -19.76 10.23
N LEU A 298 27.99 -19.64 9.83
CA LEU A 298 27.25 -18.38 9.81
C LEU A 298 27.15 -17.75 11.20
N LEU A 299 26.73 -18.53 12.20
CA LEU A 299 26.62 -18.06 13.60
C LEU A 299 27.98 -17.67 14.19
N ALA A 300 29.02 -18.45 13.92
CA ALA A 300 30.38 -18.15 14.37
C ALA A 300 30.91 -16.84 13.76
N THR A 301 30.58 -16.59 12.50
CA THR A 301 30.92 -15.33 11.82
C THR A 301 30.24 -14.15 12.48
N LEU A 302 28.94 -14.23 12.75
CA LEU A 302 28.18 -13.19 13.43
C LEU A 302 28.73 -12.92 14.85
N GLU A 303 28.98 -13.95 15.65
CA GLU A 303 29.53 -13.82 17.01
C GLU A 303 30.89 -13.17 17.04
N LYS A 304 31.78 -13.56 16.13
CA LYS A 304 33.11 -12.96 16.00
C LYS A 304 33.03 -11.45 15.71
N ILE A 305 32.07 -11.04 14.88
CA ILE A 305 31.83 -9.63 14.55
C ILE A 305 31.21 -8.90 15.73
N GLY A 306 30.16 -9.49 16.33
CA GLY A 306 29.48 -8.91 17.50
C GLY A 306 30.40 -8.70 18.69
N ALA A 307 31.38 -9.56 18.90
CA ALA A 307 32.39 -9.41 19.96
C ALA A 307 33.22 -8.13 19.80
N GLY A 308 33.30 -7.56 18.61
CA GLY A 308 33.99 -6.29 18.32
C GLY A 308 33.12 -5.03 18.50
N ILE A 309 31.83 -5.18 18.87
CA ILE A 309 30.88 -4.06 19.02
C ILE A 309 30.16 -4.22 20.36
N SER A 310 30.62 -3.50 21.37
CA SER A 310 30.16 -3.67 22.76
C SER A 310 28.68 -3.34 22.99
N THR A 311 28.05 -2.60 22.08
CA THR A 311 26.64 -2.19 22.10
C THR A 311 25.68 -3.21 21.49
N VAL A 312 26.21 -4.36 20.98
CA VAL A 312 25.40 -5.45 20.41
C VAL A 312 25.88 -6.79 20.96
N VAL A 313 25.05 -7.41 21.79
CA VAL A 313 25.34 -8.71 22.40
C VAL A 313 24.57 -9.79 21.66
N LEU A 314 25.26 -10.55 20.79
CA LEU A 314 24.64 -11.64 20.06
C LEU A 314 24.42 -12.88 20.95
N ARG A 315 23.24 -13.46 20.89
CA ARG A 315 22.83 -14.63 21.68
C ARG A 315 22.29 -15.74 20.79
N ARG A 316 22.61 -16.99 21.11
CA ARG A 316 22.00 -18.17 20.48
C ARG A 316 20.81 -18.64 21.31
N PRO A 317 19.61 -18.79 20.70
CA PRO A 317 18.53 -19.55 21.32
C PRO A 317 18.93 -21.01 21.52
N ASP A 318 18.17 -21.74 22.36
CA ASP A 318 18.25 -23.19 22.40
C ASP A 318 17.99 -23.77 21.01
N TYR A 319 18.71 -24.86 20.67
CA TYR A 319 18.63 -25.52 19.36
C TYR A 319 17.20 -25.91 18.95
N SER A 320 16.37 -26.29 19.92
CA SER A 320 14.98 -26.72 19.68
C SER A 320 14.00 -25.59 19.42
N LYS A 321 14.40 -24.32 19.63
CA LYS A 321 13.51 -23.17 19.43
C LYS A 321 13.15 -22.97 17.97
N PRO A 322 11.86 -22.85 17.65
CA PRO A 322 11.43 -22.58 16.29
C PRO A 322 11.85 -21.16 15.84
N LEU A 323 11.87 -20.95 14.52
CA LEU A 323 12.01 -19.59 13.97
C LEU A 323 10.84 -18.71 14.39
N PRO A 324 11.10 -17.44 14.70
CA PRO A 324 10.04 -16.44 14.78
C PRO A 324 9.36 -16.27 13.41
N PRO A 325 8.18 -15.60 13.34
CA PRO A 325 7.55 -15.26 12.07
C PRO A 325 8.53 -14.48 11.19
N SER A 326 8.89 -15.06 10.04
CA SER A 326 9.96 -14.53 9.17
C SER A 326 9.77 -14.95 7.71
N SER A 327 10.28 -14.14 6.79
CA SER A 327 10.30 -14.43 5.34
C SER A 327 11.17 -15.65 5.01
N LEU A 328 12.23 -15.89 5.78
CA LEU A 328 13.11 -17.06 5.64
C LEU A 328 12.32 -18.37 5.59
N GLN A 329 11.21 -18.48 6.33
CA GLN A 329 10.38 -19.69 6.34
C GLN A 329 9.87 -20.09 4.95
N ARG A 330 9.60 -19.11 4.07
CA ARG A 330 9.16 -19.39 2.70
C ARG A 330 10.27 -19.97 1.84
N PHE A 331 11.49 -19.49 2.02
CA PHE A 331 12.67 -20.03 1.35
C PHE A 331 13.02 -21.43 1.85
N LEU A 332 12.96 -21.65 3.17
CA LEU A 332 13.22 -22.97 3.79
C LEU A 332 12.20 -24.04 3.37
N ARG A 333 10.98 -23.64 3.06
CA ARG A 333 9.95 -24.54 2.55
C ARG A 333 10.28 -25.06 1.16
N ALA A 334 10.92 -24.25 0.33
CA ALA A 334 11.32 -24.62 -1.03
C ALA A 334 12.68 -25.36 -1.05
N ARG A 335 13.63 -24.94 -0.20
CA ARG A 335 14.97 -25.51 -0.13
C ARG A 335 15.57 -25.36 1.27
N ASN A 336 16.30 -26.35 1.75
CA ASN A 336 17.12 -26.24 2.95
C ASN A 336 18.28 -25.27 2.69
N ILE A 337 18.25 -24.09 3.33
CA ILE A 337 19.23 -23.02 3.18
C ILE A 337 19.80 -22.69 4.56
N SER A 338 21.10 -22.37 4.62
CA SER A 338 21.69 -21.79 5.82
C SER A 338 21.10 -20.42 6.08
N GLY A 339 20.39 -20.23 7.19
CA GLY A 339 19.73 -18.96 7.48
C GLY A 339 19.65 -18.64 8.96
N VAL A 340 19.56 -17.34 9.25
CA VAL A 340 19.41 -16.78 10.60
C VAL A 340 18.45 -15.60 10.56
N VAL A 341 17.61 -15.50 11.58
CA VAL A 341 16.76 -14.35 11.85
C VAL A 341 17.31 -13.64 13.10
N LEU A 342 17.67 -12.39 12.95
CA LEU A 342 18.15 -11.53 14.04
C LEU A 342 16.97 -10.77 14.64
N ALA A 343 16.70 -10.99 15.94
CA ALA A 343 15.57 -10.35 16.61
C ALA A 343 15.94 -9.92 18.04
N ASP A 344 15.27 -8.89 18.54
CA ASP A 344 15.47 -8.33 19.89
C ASP A 344 14.90 -9.22 21.01
N HIS A 345 14.20 -10.29 20.68
CA HIS A 345 13.48 -11.15 21.61
C HIS A 345 13.79 -12.65 21.41
N LEU A 346 13.69 -13.41 22.49
CA LEU A 346 13.85 -14.86 22.46
C LEU A 346 12.53 -15.60 22.17
N ASN A 347 11.46 -15.33 22.92
CA ASN A 347 10.18 -16.03 22.83
C ASN A 347 8.99 -15.07 22.70
N VAL A 348 9.05 -13.92 23.36
CA VAL A 348 7.95 -12.97 23.47
C VAL A 348 8.45 -11.61 22.99
N PHE A 349 7.65 -10.96 22.14
CA PHE A 349 7.97 -9.63 21.67
C PHE A 349 8.13 -8.64 22.83
N HIS A 350 9.14 -7.80 22.77
CA HIS A 350 9.26 -6.65 23.66
C HIS A 350 8.34 -5.52 23.18
N ASN A 351 8.00 -5.51 21.92
CA ASN A 351 7.05 -4.57 21.33
C ASN A 351 5.61 -4.91 21.75
N HIS A 352 5.08 -4.21 22.75
CA HIS A 352 3.69 -4.36 23.19
C HIS A 352 2.67 -3.81 22.18
N TYR A 353 3.12 -3.04 21.20
CA TYR A 353 2.30 -2.40 20.17
C TYR A 353 2.47 -3.01 18.79
N TYR A 354 2.95 -4.25 18.73
CA TYR A 354 3.14 -4.96 17.47
C TYR A 354 1.87 -4.93 16.60
N GLN A 355 2.00 -4.43 15.35
CA GLN A 355 0.89 -4.26 14.40
C GLN A 355 -0.27 -3.41 14.96
N SER A 356 0.04 -2.34 15.67
CA SER A 356 -0.91 -1.41 16.27
C SER A 356 -0.67 0.01 15.78
N ILE A 357 -1.69 0.88 15.90
CA ILE A 357 -1.56 2.32 15.69
C ILE A 357 -0.58 3.01 16.65
N TYR A 358 -0.26 2.36 17.76
CA TYR A 358 0.66 2.84 18.78
C TYR A 358 2.11 2.38 18.56
N ASP A 359 2.39 1.64 17.50
CA ASP A 359 3.77 1.30 17.09
C ASP A 359 4.42 2.48 16.36
N THR A 360 4.57 3.59 17.09
CA THR A 360 5.05 4.90 16.63
C THR A 360 6.51 5.13 16.97
N ALA A 361 7.07 6.26 16.56
CA ALA A 361 8.42 6.68 16.91
C ALA A 361 8.68 6.67 18.43
N GLU A 362 7.69 7.09 19.22
CA GLU A 362 7.77 7.09 20.68
C GLU A 362 7.95 5.69 21.25
N ASN A 363 7.33 4.67 20.65
CA ASN A 363 7.46 3.27 21.09
C ASN A 363 8.92 2.78 21.04
N ILE A 364 9.71 3.28 20.11
CA ILE A 364 11.14 2.95 19.97
C ILE A 364 12.06 4.06 20.47
N ASN A 365 11.56 4.95 21.30
CA ASN A 365 12.29 6.07 21.92
C ASN A 365 12.95 7.02 20.91
N VAL A 366 12.34 7.24 19.75
CA VAL A 366 12.75 8.26 18.77
C VAL A 366 11.99 9.54 19.12
N ASN A 367 12.60 10.38 19.95
CA ASN A 367 12.04 11.63 20.44
C ASN A 367 12.98 12.79 20.11
N TYR A 368 12.40 13.93 19.80
CA TYR A 368 13.11 15.16 19.45
C TYR A 368 12.82 16.26 20.48
N PRO A 369 13.77 17.17 20.74
CA PRO A 369 13.56 18.31 21.63
C PRO A 369 12.47 19.26 21.10
N GLU A 370 11.55 19.71 21.93
CA GLU A 370 10.41 20.56 21.53
C GLU A 370 10.80 21.92 20.89
N SER A 371 12.02 22.38 21.12
CA SER A 371 12.51 23.68 20.66
C SER A 371 13.21 23.66 19.29
N GLN A 372 13.36 22.50 18.67
CA GLN A 372 14.10 22.36 17.41
C GLN A 372 13.18 22.59 16.19
N SER A 373 13.78 23.10 15.13
CA SER A 373 13.14 23.17 13.83
C SER A 373 13.12 21.78 13.14
N PRO A 374 12.23 21.53 12.18
CA PRO A 374 12.20 20.27 11.43
C PRO A 374 13.52 19.90 10.73
N GLU A 375 14.33 20.88 10.35
CA GLU A 375 15.62 20.66 9.72
C GLU A 375 16.72 20.30 10.75
N GLU A 376 16.62 20.84 11.97
CA GLU A 376 17.48 20.44 13.09
C GLU A 376 17.14 19.02 13.54
N ASP A 377 15.85 18.67 13.66
CA ASP A 377 15.40 17.31 13.98
C ASP A 377 15.91 16.28 12.96
N LEU A 378 15.89 16.61 11.68
CA LEU A 378 16.40 15.74 10.60
C LEU A 378 17.88 15.39 10.80
N ASN A 379 18.61 16.19 11.54
CA ASN A 379 20.03 16.01 11.82
C ASN A 379 20.34 15.64 13.28
N PHE A 380 19.31 15.53 14.14
CA PHE A 380 19.47 15.20 15.56
C PHE A 380 19.59 13.68 15.79
N VAL A 381 20.79 13.22 16.10
CA VAL A 381 21.09 11.79 16.27
C VAL A 381 20.57 11.30 17.63
N THR A 382 19.48 10.54 17.63
CA THR A 382 18.92 9.91 18.82
C THR A 382 19.74 8.70 19.27
N ASP A 383 19.58 8.26 20.52
CA ASP A 383 20.27 7.05 20.99
C ASP A 383 19.76 5.78 20.29
N THR A 384 18.49 5.75 19.90
CA THR A 384 17.95 4.67 19.07
C THR A 384 18.62 4.65 17.70
N ALA A 385 18.86 5.81 17.07
CA ALA A 385 19.57 5.86 15.79
C ALA A 385 21.02 5.33 15.91
N LYS A 386 21.73 5.65 16.99
CA LYS A 386 23.06 5.09 17.27
C LYS A 386 23.00 3.58 17.46
N ALA A 387 22.05 3.10 18.26
CA ALA A 387 21.87 1.68 18.56
C ALA A 387 21.53 0.86 17.30
N LEU A 388 20.71 1.39 16.39
CA LEU A 388 20.39 0.76 15.11
C LEU A 388 21.58 0.83 14.14
N ALA A 389 22.37 1.91 14.14
CA ALA A 389 23.60 1.99 13.35
C ALA A 389 24.64 0.94 13.78
N ASP A 390 24.71 0.61 15.08
CA ASP A 390 25.56 -0.47 15.57
C ASP A 390 25.09 -1.85 15.06
N VAL A 391 23.78 -2.11 15.07
CA VAL A 391 23.21 -3.34 14.45
C VAL A 391 23.48 -3.36 12.95
N ALA A 392 23.31 -2.25 12.26
CA ALA A 392 23.63 -2.12 10.84
C ALA A 392 25.12 -2.39 10.54
N THR A 393 25.99 -1.95 11.44
CA THR A 393 27.44 -2.23 11.36
C THR A 393 27.72 -3.72 11.51
N VAL A 394 27.09 -4.40 12.48
CA VAL A 394 27.20 -5.86 12.63
C VAL A 394 26.74 -6.56 11.35
N LEU A 395 25.57 -6.18 10.83
CA LEU A 395 25.02 -6.76 9.60
C LEU A 395 25.96 -6.52 8.41
N GLY A 396 26.40 -5.28 8.17
CA GLY A 396 27.29 -4.93 7.04
C GLY A 396 28.61 -5.71 7.08
N ARG A 397 29.25 -5.81 8.26
CA ARG A 397 30.47 -6.60 8.46
C ARG A 397 30.23 -8.09 8.25
N ALA A 398 29.09 -8.63 8.71
CA ALA A 398 28.72 -10.01 8.53
C ALA A 398 28.54 -10.34 7.03
N LEU A 399 27.77 -9.53 6.33
CA LEU A 399 27.55 -9.69 4.88
C LEU A 399 28.85 -9.62 4.10
N TYR A 400 29.76 -8.72 4.48
CA TYR A 400 31.08 -8.62 3.87
C TYR A 400 31.90 -9.92 4.04
N GLN A 401 31.97 -10.46 5.27
CA GLN A 401 32.71 -11.71 5.53
C GLN A 401 32.03 -12.92 4.87
N LEU A 402 30.71 -13.00 4.91
CA LEU A 402 29.94 -14.05 4.23
C LEU A 402 30.11 -14.00 2.70
N ALA A 403 30.27 -12.81 2.14
CA ALA A 403 30.60 -12.64 0.72
C ALA A 403 32.05 -12.99 0.38
N GLY A 404 32.88 -13.31 1.37
CA GLY A 404 34.28 -13.73 1.23
C GLY A 404 35.30 -12.61 1.41
N GLY A 405 34.88 -11.45 1.90
CA GLY A 405 35.75 -10.34 2.23
C GLY A 405 36.55 -10.58 3.53
N THR A 406 37.82 -10.19 3.57
CA THR A 406 38.72 -10.45 4.70
C THR A 406 39.38 -9.19 5.26
N ASN A 407 39.70 -8.23 4.41
CA ASN A 407 40.64 -7.15 4.76
C ASN A 407 39.97 -5.91 5.36
N PHE A 408 38.77 -5.57 4.90
CA PHE A 408 38.14 -4.29 5.21
C PHE A 408 36.94 -4.40 6.15
N SER A 409 36.72 -5.55 6.81
CA SER A 409 35.58 -5.75 7.72
C SER A 409 35.51 -4.67 8.80
N ASN A 410 36.63 -4.31 9.41
CA ASN A 410 36.67 -3.33 10.49
C ASN A 410 36.48 -1.87 10.02
N THR A 411 36.62 -1.58 8.74
CA THR A 411 36.37 -0.24 8.18
C THR A 411 34.89 -0.02 7.86
N ILE A 412 34.09 -1.09 7.79
CA ILE A 412 32.66 -1.01 7.56
C ILE A 412 31.99 -0.53 8.84
N GLN A 413 31.39 0.64 8.78
CA GLN A 413 30.65 1.25 9.88
C GLN A 413 29.46 2.01 9.31
N ALA A 414 28.27 1.71 9.82
CA ALA A 414 27.05 2.42 9.45
C ALA A 414 27.03 3.81 10.08
N ASP A 415 26.52 4.78 9.36
CA ASP A 415 26.44 6.16 9.80
C ASP A 415 25.15 6.40 10.60
N PRO A 416 25.24 6.77 11.91
CA PRO A 416 24.06 7.12 12.70
C PRO A 416 23.25 8.28 12.11
N GLN A 417 23.89 9.17 11.35
CA GLN A 417 23.22 10.28 10.69
C GLN A 417 22.29 9.79 9.56
N THR A 418 22.71 8.80 8.77
CA THR A 418 21.86 8.15 7.77
C THR A 418 20.65 7.50 8.44
N VAL A 419 20.86 6.78 9.56
CA VAL A 419 19.76 6.16 10.32
C VAL A 419 18.80 7.23 10.83
N THR A 420 19.30 8.34 11.38
CA THR A 420 18.50 9.48 11.86
C THR A 420 17.59 10.02 10.78
N ARG A 421 18.13 10.33 9.61
CA ARG A 421 17.36 10.88 8.47
C ARG A 421 16.28 9.93 7.97
N LEU A 422 16.59 8.64 7.95
CA LEU A 422 15.63 7.60 7.59
C LEU A 422 14.50 7.49 8.63
N LEU A 423 14.85 7.39 9.93
CA LEU A 423 13.85 7.32 11.00
C LEU A 423 12.94 8.54 11.01
N TYR A 424 13.52 9.74 10.92
CA TYR A 424 12.77 10.98 10.85
C TYR A 424 11.78 10.99 9.68
N GLY A 425 12.26 10.64 8.48
CA GLY A 425 11.45 10.64 7.27
C GLY A 425 10.31 9.61 7.29
N PHE A 426 10.57 8.41 7.80
CA PHE A 426 9.55 7.36 7.85
C PHE A 426 8.57 7.50 9.01
N LEU A 427 9.01 7.99 10.17
CA LEU A 427 8.22 7.96 11.41
C LEU A 427 7.70 9.31 11.88
N ILE A 428 8.27 10.42 11.45
CA ILE A 428 7.91 11.77 11.89
C ILE A 428 7.34 12.59 10.75
N ARG A 429 8.17 12.89 9.74
CA ARG A 429 7.80 13.77 8.64
C ARG A 429 8.43 13.32 7.34
N ALA A 430 7.61 12.78 6.45
CA ALA A 430 8.07 12.33 5.15
C ALA A 430 8.48 13.50 4.24
N ASN A 431 7.77 14.63 4.28
CA ASN A 431 8.09 15.83 3.52
C ASN A 431 9.23 16.62 4.18
N ASN A 432 10.45 16.10 4.03
CA ASN A 432 11.69 16.73 4.51
C ASN A 432 12.67 16.93 3.35
N SER A 433 13.68 17.79 3.55
CA SER A 433 14.66 18.16 2.53
C SER A 433 15.44 16.96 1.98
N TRP A 434 15.77 15.99 2.83
CA TRP A 434 16.53 14.81 2.42
C TRP A 434 15.70 13.86 1.54
N PHE A 435 14.45 13.49 1.94
CA PHE A 435 13.59 12.66 1.11
C PHE A 435 13.24 13.36 -0.21
N GLN A 436 13.01 14.68 -0.19
CA GLN A 436 12.82 15.44 -1.41
C GLN A 436 14.02 15.35 -2.36
N SER A 437 15.24 15.35 -1.82
CA SER A 437 16.48 15.32 -2.63
C SER A 437 16.70 14.01 -3.36
N ILE A 438 16.24 12.88 -2.81
CA ILE A 438 16.49 11.55 -3.36
C ILE A 438 15.38 11.09 -4.34
N LEU A 439 14.23 11.75 -4.34
CA LEU A 439 13.10 11.38 -5.20
C LEU A 439 13.13 12.14 -6.54
N ARG A 440 12.44 11.57 -7.51
CA ARG A 440 12.08 12.30 -8.72
C ARG A 440 11.07 13.39 -8.39
N GLN A 441 11.07 14.45 -9.19
CA GLN A 441 10.20 15.61 -8.98
C GLN A 441 8.69 15.26 -8.98
N ASP A 442 8.26 14.33 -9.82
CA ASP A 442 6.87 13.88 -9.92
C ASP A 442 6.40 13.06 -8.69
N LEU A 443 7.33 12.43 -7.96
CA LEU A 443 7.01 11.64 -6.77
C LEU A 443 7.00 12.46 -5.47
N ARG A 444 7.39 13.72 -5.51
CA ARG A 444 7.40 14.58 -4.30
C ARG A 444 6.03 14.78 -3.68
N SER A 445 4.97 14.74 -4.50
CA SER A 445 3.59 14.82 -4.01
C SER A 445 3.18 13.63 -3.12
N TYR A 446 3.96 12.55 -3.11
CA TYR A 446 3.75 11.38 -2.23
C TYR A 446 4.26 11.61 -0.80
N LEU A 447 5.06 12.66 -0.59
CA LEU A 447 5.59 13.03 0.72
C LEU A 447 4.59 13.96 1.43
N GLY A 448 3.88 13.42 2.40
CA GLY A 448 3.00 14.20 3.28
C GLY A 448 3.75 14.83 4.47
N ASP A 449 3.11 15.75 5.17
CA ASP A 449 3.68 16.41 6.36
C ASP A 449 3.71 15.52 7.62
N GLY A 450 3.16 14.32 7.55
CA GLY A 450 3.22 13.30 8.60
C GLY A 450 4.09 12.11 8.22
N PRO A 451 4.11 11.06 9.08
CA PRO A 451 4.83 9.82 8.82
C PRO A 451 4.22 9.04 7.64
N LEU A 452 5.06 8.27 6.96
CA LEU A 452 4.58 7.31 5.96
C LEU A 452 3.83 6.16 6.63
N GLN A 453 2.87 5.60 5.90
CA GLN A 453 2.11 4.44 6.35
C GLN A 453 2.62 3.19 5.64
N HIS A 454 2.74 2.10 6.40
CA HIS A 454 3.39 0.87 5.94
C HIS A 454 2.39 -0.25 5.64
N TYR A 455 1.15 0.12 5.30
CA TYR A 455 0.14 -0.84 4.85
C TYR A 455 0.37 -1.20 3.37
N ILE A 456 0.19 -2.49 3.04
CA ILE A 456 0.33 -2.97 1.65
C ILE A 456 -0.72 -2.35 0.72
N ALA A 457 -0.37 -2.19 -0.54
CA ALA A 457 -1.27 -1.71 -1.60
C ALA A 457 -2.18 -2.79 -2.20
N VAL A 458 -2.91 -2.40 -3.23
CA VAL A 458 -3.78 -3.30 -4.02
C VAL A 458 -3.23 -3.55 -5.42
N SER A 459 -2.61 -2.58 -6.06
CA SER A 459 -2.18 -2.74 -7.45
C SER A 459 -0.90 -2.00 -7.84
N SER A 460 -0.56 -0.95 -7.12
CA SER A 460 0.58 -0.07 -7.41
C SER A 460 1.52 -0.01 -6.23
N PRO A 461 2.81 0.33 -6.43
CA PRO A 461 3.71 0.54 -5.31
C PRO A 461 3.18 1.62 -4.37
N THR A 462 3.27 1.37 -3.05
CA THR A 462 2.97 2.39 -2.04
C THR A 462 4.02 3.50 -2.04
N ASN A 463 3.69 4.61 -1.40
CA ASN A 463 4.65 5.70 -1.20
C ASN A 463 5.90 5.19 -0.46
N THR A 464 5.72 4.33 0.54
CA THR A 464 6.83 3.68 1.27
C THR A 464 7.71 2.86 0.34
N THR A 465 7.14 2.03 -0.54
CA THR A 465 7.89 1.22 -1.50
C THR A 465 8.76 2.09 -2.39
N TYR A 466 8.21 3.17 -2.94
CA TYR A 466 9.00 4.12 -3.74
C TYR A 466 10.10 4.80 -2.93
N VAL A 467 9.79 5.32 -1.74
CA VAL A 467 10.80 6.01 -0.93
C VAL A 467 11.93 5.06 -0.54
N VAL A 468 11.64 3.81 -0.19
CA VAL A 468 12.68 2.81 0.11
C VAL A 468 13.52 2.47 -1.12
N GLN A 469 12.90 2.31 -2.30
CA GLN A 469 13.64 2.09 -3.54
C GLN A 469 14.62 3.22 -3.83
N TYR A 470 14.15 4.48 -3.74
CA TYR A 470 15.00 5.64 -4.01
C TYR A 470 16.03 5.89 -2.91
N ALA A 471 15.70 5.61 -1.65
CA ALA A 471 16.67 5.64 -0.55
C ALA A 471 17.80 4.62 -0.80
N LEU A 472 17.44 3.38 -1.12
CA LEU A 472 18.41 2.34 -1.46
C LEU A 472 19.26 2.74 -2.68
N ALA A 473 18.63 3.28 -3.71
CA ALA A 473 19.33 3.77 -4.90
C ALA A 473 20.29 4.91 -4.59
N ASN A 474 19.92 5.85 -3.72
CA ASN A 474 20.79 6.96 -3.32
C ASN A 474 21.96 6.49 -2.44
N LEU A 475 21.71 5.55 -1.51
CA LEU A 475 22.71 5.07 -0.54
C LEU A 475 23.74 4.12 -1.15
N THR A 476 23.34 3.33 -2.16
CA THR A 476 24.19 2.30 -2.78
C THR A 476 24.57 2.60 -4.22
N GLY A 477 23.92 3.56 -4.85
CA GLY A 477 24.15 3.91 -6.25
C GLY A 477 25.31 4.91 -6.46
N GLN A 478 25.47 5.29 -7.70
CA GLN A 478 26.50 6.25 -8.13
C GLN A 478 25.84 7.40 -8.90
N VAL A 479 26.29 8.62 -8.62
CA VAL A 479 25.94 9.79 -9.43
C VAL A 479 26.73 9.72 -10.73
N VAL A 480 26.02 9.76 -11.85
CA VAL A 480 26.62 9.74 -13.19
C VAL A 480 26.35 11.05 -13.92
N ASN A 481 27.34 11.51 -14.71
CA ASN A 481 27.22 12.76 -15.44
C ASN A 481 26.45 12.53 -16.77
N LEU A 482 25.13 12.37 -16.65
CA LEU A 482 24.20 12.23 -17.76
C LEU A 482 23.22 13.40 -17.75
N THR A 483 22.78 13.83 -18.94
CA THR A 483 21.67 14.78 -19.05
C THR A 483 20.36 14.09 -18.64
N ARG A 484 19.31 14.89 -18.43
CA ARG A 484 17.97 14.35 -18.10
C ARG A 484 17.48 13.34 -19.14
N GLU A 485 17.63 13.68 -20.44
CA GLU A 485 17.23 12.84 -21.55
C GLU A 485 18.03 11.54 -21.61
N GLN A 486 19.34 11.61 -21.38
CA GLN A 486 20.23 10.44 -21.32
C GLN A 486 19.91 9.56 -20.11
N CYS A 487 19.59 10.15 -18.96
CA CYS A 487 19.21 9.43 -17.76
C CYS A 487 17.89 8.68 -17.94
N GLN A 488 16.93 9.26 -18.66
CA GLN A 488 15.65 8.64 -18.97
C GLN A 488 15.75 7.57 -20.06
N ASP A 489 16.72 7.68 -20.96
CA ASP A 489 16.98 6.70 -22.01
C ASP A 489 18.49 6.38 -22.12
N PRO A 490 19.03 5.64 -21.13
CA PRO A 490 20.46 5.31 -21.10
C PRO A 490 20.89 4.37 -22.24
N SER A 491 19.96 3.75 -22.94
CA SER A 491 20.26 2.89 -24.09
C SER A 491 20.94 3.64 -25.25
N LYS A 492 20.80 4.97 -25.28
CA LYS A 492 21.44 5.86 -26.26
C LYS A 492 22.89 6.21 -25.90
N VAL A 493 23.36 5.83 -24.71
CA VAL A 493 24.72 6.13 -24.24
C VAL A 493 25.52 4.83 -24.21
N PRO A 494 26.53 4.64 -25.07
CA PRO A 494 27.27 3.37 -25.21
C PRO A 494 27.98 2.90 -23.93
N SER A 495 28.28 3.82 -23.01
CA SER A 495 28.96 3.52 -21.74
C SER A 495 28.00 2.99 -20.67
N GLU A 496 26.69 3.05 -20.91
CA GLU A 496 25.68 2.70 -19.93
C GLU A 496 24.93 1.42 -20.35
N ASN A 497 24.50 0.63 -19.36
CA ASN A 497 23.80 -0.62 -19.58
C ASN A 497 22.59 -0.75 -18.65
N LYS A 498 21.38 -0.62 -19.20
CA LYS A 498 20.12 -0.75 -18.47
C LYS A 498 19.80 -2.18 -17.97
N ASP A 499 20.43 -3.20 -18.53
CA ASP A 499 20.24 -4.57 -18.04
C ASP A 499 21.00 -4.82 -16.72
N LEU A 500 22.06 -4.02 -16.49
CA LEU A 500 22.84 -4.05 -15.26
C LEU A 500 22.31 -3.07 -14.21
N TYR A 501 21.83 -1.89 -14.63
CA TYR A 501 21.50 -0.79 -13.73
C TYR A 501 20.14 -0.16 -14.04
N GLU A 502 19.53 0.38 -12.99
CA GLU A 502 18.42 1.33 -13.09
C GLU A 502 18.96 2.76 -13.01
N TYR A 503 18.29 3.69 -13.70
CA TYR A 503 18.65 5.10 -13.77
C TYR A 503 17.50 5.96 -13.30
N ALA A 504 17.78 6.92 -12.42
CA ALA A 504 16.80 7.83 -11.88
C ALA A 504 17.30 9.27 -11.94
N TRP A 505 16.50 10.13 -12.59
CA TRP A 505 16.71 11.57 -12.54
C TRP A 505 16.07 12.12 -11.28
N VAL A 506 16.87 12.33 -10.24
CA VAL A 506 16.42 12.77 -8.93
C VAL A 506 16.56 14.27 -8.76
N GLN A 507 15.83 14.82 -7.80
CA GLN A 507 15.84 16.25 -7.46
C GLN A 507 17.24 16.74 -7.05
N GLY A 508 18.04 15.88 -6.41
CA GLY A 508 19.37 16.24 -5.91
C GLY A 508 19.33 17.12 -4.65
N PRO A 509 20.49 17.46 -4.08
CA PRO A 509 20.58 18.33 -2.91
C PRO A 509 20.26 19.79 -3.28
N LEU A 510 20.01 20.61 -2.27
CA LEU A 510 19.99 22.07 -2.43
C LEU A 510 21.42 22.59 -2.71
N ASN A 511 21.49 23.72 -3.41
CA ASN A 511 22.75 24.43 -3.59
C ASN A 511 23.26 25.02 -2.26
N SER A 512 24.48 25.57 -2.24
CA SER A 512 25.08 26.15 -1.03
C SER A 512 24.29 27.32 -0.41
N ASN A 513 23.41 27.96 -1.17
CA ASN A 513 22.57 29.06 -0.73
C ASN A 513 21.14 28.58 -0.34
N GLU A 514 20.87 27.28 -0.42
CA GLU A 514 19.55 26.66 -0.12
C GLU A 514 18.38 27.20 -0.99
N THR A 515 18.69 27.79 -2.14
CA THR A 515 17.70 28.39 -3.05
C THR A 515 17.23 27.45 -4.13
N ASP A 516 18.15 26.63 -4.69
CA ASP A 516 17.87 25.83 -5.88
C ASP A 516 18.30 24.38 -5.69
N TRP A 517 17.51 23.47 -6.19
CA TRP A 517 17.85 22.07 -6.25
C TRP A 517 18.86 21.82 -7.37
N LEU A 518 19.78 20.88 -7.13
CA LEU A 518 20.79 20.43 -8.08
C LEU A 518 20.45 19.04 -8.63
N PRO A 519 19.56 18.94 -9.64
CA PRO A 519 19.14 17.67 -10.18
C PRO A 519 20.31 16.85 -10.73
N ARG A 520 20.24 15.53 -10.54
CA ARG A 520 21.31 14.63 -10.98
C ARG A 520 20.78 13.25 -11.38
N CYS A 521 21.55 12.54 -12.19
CA CYS A 521 21.28 11.16 -12.54
C CYS A 521 21.94 10.21 -11.53
N VAL A 522 21.15 9.32 -10.93
CA VAL A 522 21.63 8.24 -10.06
C VAL A 522 21.52 6.92 -10.80
N ARG A 523 22.61 6.19 -10.91
CA ARG A 523 22.71 4.85 -11.45
C ARG A 523 22.80 3.86 -10.29
N SER A 524 21.89 2.88 -10.20
CA SER A 524 21.85 1.92 -9.10
C SER A 524 21.41 0.52 -9.54
N THR A 525 21.51 -0.45 -8.65
CA THR A 525 20.95 -1.80 -8.83
C THR A 525 19.60 -1.97 -8.13
N ALA A 526 19.04 -0.91 -7.54
CA ALA A 526 17.79 -0.95 -6.80
C ALA A 526 16.58 -1.08 -7.75
N ARG A 527 15.86 -2.18 -7.64
CA ARG A 527 14.76 -2.58 -8.53
C ARG A 527 13.51 -2.96 -7.75
N LEU A 528 12.39 -2.99 -8.45
CA LEU A 528 11.12 -3.49 -7.94
C LEU A 528 10.83 -4.88 -8.51
N ALA A 529 10.34 -5.78 -7.67
CA ALA A 529 9.79 -7.07 -8.08
C ALA A 529 8.37 -7.20 -7.53
N ARG A 530 7.45 -7.71 -8.34
CA ARG A 530 6.03 -7.77 -7.95
C ARG A 530 5.83 -8.62 -6.69
N ALA A 531 5.06 -8.11 -5.73
CA ALA A 531 4.61 -8.79 -4.53
C ALA A 531 3.10 -9.04 -4.65
N LEU A 532 2.73 -10.07 -5.39
CA LEU A 532 1.35 -10.56 -5.55
C LEU A 532 1.35 -12.05 -5.27
N SER A 533 0.48 -12.50 -4.36
CA SER A 533 0.40 -13.91 -4.01
C SER A 533 0.23 -14.83 -5.23
N PRO A 534 1.01 -15.92 -5.35
CA PRO A 534 0.86 -16.89 -6.42
C PRO A 534 -0.55 -17.52 -6.49
N ALA A 535 -1.29 -17.56 -5.39
CA ALA A 535 -2.66 -18.10 -5.35
C ALA A 535 -3.57 -17.44 -6.38
N PHE A 536 -3.42 -16.13 -6.63
CA PHE A 536 -4.25 -15.39 -7.58
C PHE A 536 -3.85 -15.67 -9.04
N GLU A 537 -2.56 -15.85 -9.32
CA GLU A 537 -2.08 -16.29 -10.64
C GLU A 537 -2.55 -17.72 -10.96
N LEU A 538 -2.49 -18.59 -9.97
CA LEU A 538 -2.91 -19.99 -10.05
C LEU A 538 -4.44 -20.19 -9.93
N ARG A 539 -5.20 -19.13 -9.64
CA ARG A 539 -6.65 -19.16 -9.36
C ARG A 539 -7.04 -20.10 -8.23
N GLN A 540 -6.18 -20.18 -7.20
CA GLN A 540 -6.38 -21.04 -6.02
C GLN A 540 -6.91 -20.22 -4.85
N TRP A 541 -8.17 -19.83 -4.91
CA TRP A 541 -8.82 -18.97 -3.90
C TRP A 541 -8.90 -19.57 -2.49
N GLY A 542 -8.86 -20.88 -2.37
CA GLY A 542 -8.79 -21.62 -1.10
C GLY A 542 -7.39 -22.15 -0.77
N SER A 543 -6.34 -21.53 -1.30
CA SER A 543 -4.96 -21.97 -1.05
C SER A 543 -4.64 -21.96 0.44
N THR A 544 -4.05 -23.06 0.92
CA THR A 544 -3.45 -23.17 2.26
C THR A 544 -1.95 -22.95 2.22
N GLU A 545 -1.39 -22.83 1.02
CA GLU A 545 0.04 -22.61 0.80
C GLU A 545 0.38 -21.15 0.64
N TYR A 546 -0.39 -20.44 -0.16
CA TYR A 546 -0.17 -19.03 -0.49
C TYR A 546 -1.26 -18.16 0.11
N SER A 547 -0.92 -16.91 0.37
CA SER A 547 -1.86 -15.91 0.87
C SER A 547 -3.05 -15.73 -0.08
N THR A 548 -4.25 -15.68 0.50
CA THR A 548 -5.49 -15.36 -0.21
C THR A 548 -6.11 -14.04 0.28
N TRP A 549 -5.34 -13.22 0.98
CA TRP A 549 -5.78 -11.94 1.46
C TRP A 549 -6.11 -10.97 0.33
N THR A 550 -7.25 -10.30 0.48
CA THR A 550 -7.76 -9.32 -0.47
C THR A 550 -8.20 -8.06 0.25
N GLU A 551 -8.22 -6.96 -0.47
CA GLU A 551 -8.81 -5.71 -0.05
C GLU A 551 -10.21 -5.58 -0.65
N SER A 552 -11.19 -5.18 0.17
CA SER A 552 -12.52 -4.89 -0.33
C SER A 552 -12.51 -3.67 -1.24
N ARG A 553 -13.18 -3.73 -2.36
CA ARG A 553 -13.48 -2.55 -3.16
C ARG A 553 -14.51 -1.71 -2.42
N TRP A 554 -14.03 -0.76 -1.67
CA TRP A 554 -14.90 0.27 -1.14
C TRP A 554 -15.14 1.29 -2.26
N LYS A 555 -16.35 1.32 -2.79
CA LYS A 555 -16.87 2.58 -3.29
C LYS A 555 -16.79 3.53 -2.11
N GLU A 556 -16.33 4.77 -2.33
CA GLU A 556 -16.30 5.78 -1.27
C GLU A 556 -17.56 5.66 -0.42
N ILE A 557 -17.39 5.51 0.91
CA ILE A 557 -18.53 5.54 1.81
C ILE A 557 -19.09 6.96 1.72
N ARG A 558 -20.16 7.12 0.96
CA ARG A 558 -20.84 8.38 0.80
C ARG A 558 -22.11 8.29 1.62
N ALA A 559 -22.10 8.88 2.80
CA ALA A 559 -23.35 9.19 3.48
C ALA A 559 -23.87 10.51 2.92
N ARG A 560 -25.14 10.54 2.53
CA ARG A 560 -25.81 11.73 2.01
C ARG A 560 -27.11 11.92 2.77
N ILE A 561 -27.37 13.15 3.21
CA ILE A 561 -28.64 13.54 3.80
C ILE A 561 -29.44 14.24 2.72
N PHE A 562 -30.68 13.84 2.54
CA PHE A 562 -31.60 14.48 1.62
C PHE A 562 -32.96 14.68 2.30
N LEU A 563 -33.62 15.76 1.94
CA LEU A 563 -34.97 16.02 2.40
C LEU A 563 -35.93 15.17 1.57
N ILE A 564 -36.71 14.33 2.24
CA ILE A 564 -37.82 13.60 1.61
C ILE A 564 -38.96 14.62 1.45
N ALA A 565 -39.42 14.81 0.21
CA ALA A 565 -40.60 15.58 -0.07
C ALA A 565 -41.81 14.96 0.66
N SER A 566 -42.73 15.78 1.15
CA SER A 566 -43.95 15.25 1.76
C SER A 566 -44.72 14.43 0.72
N LYS A 567 -45.46 13.41 1.18
CA LYS A 567 -46.33 12.60 0.30
C LYS A 567 -47.31 13.45 -0.52
N GLU A 568 -47.73 14.59 0.03
CA GLU A 568 -48.54 15.58 -0.69
C GLU A 568 -47.79 16.20 -1.87
N LEU A 569 -46.52 16.56 -1.68
CA LEU A 569 -45.68 17.13 -2.74
C LEU A 569 -45.36 16.08 -3.83
N GLU A 570 -45.14 14.83 -3.45
CA GLU A 570 -44.98 13.71 -4.40
C GLU A 570 -46.22 13.51 -5.25
N PHE A 571 -47.41 13.54 -4.62
CA PHE A 571 -48.68 13.40 -5.32
C PHE A 571 -48.96 14.57 -6.26
N ILE A 572 -48.69 15.80 -5.82
CA ILE A 572 -48.83 17.02 -6.67
C ILE A 572 -47.85 16.92 -7.88
N THR A 573 -46.60 16.56 -7.66
CA THR A 573 -45.62 16.43 -8.77
C THR A 573 -46.00 15.30 -9.73
N LEU A 574 -46.56 14.20 -9.27
CA LEU A 574 -47.09 13.13 -10.09
C LEU A 574 -48.26 13.62 -10.96
N ILE A 575 -49.22 14.36 -10.37
CA ILE A 575 -50.37 14.91 -11.11
C ILE A 575 -49.92 15.89 -12.17
N VAL A 576 -48.99 16.80 -11.81
CA VAL A 576 -48.44 17.80 -12.74
C VAL A 576 -47.67 17.09 -13.89
N GLY A 577 -46.85 16.11 -13.58
CA GLY A 577 -46.11 15.33 -14.57
C GLY A 577 -47.05 14.58 -15.53
N PHE A 578 -48.10 13.94 -15.02
CA PHE A 578 -49.10 13.25 -15.82
C PHE A 578 -49.90 14.22 -16.69
N SER A 579 -50.29 15.39 -16.15
CA SER A 579 -50.98 16.43 -16.89
C SER A 579 -50.14 16.96 -18.07
N ILE A 580 -48.86 17.21 -17.84
CA ILE A 580 -47.91 17.63 -18.89
C ILE A 580 -47.77 16.55 -19.97
N LEU A 581 -47.68 15.26 -19.59
CA LEU A 581 -47.62 14.15 -20.52
C LEU A 581 -48.87 14.09 -21.40
N VAL A 582 -50.08 14.14 -20.79
CA VAL A 582 -51.34 14.12 -21.54
C VAL A 582 -51.47 15.33 -22.48
N PHE A 583 -51.13 16.53 -22.00
CA PHE A 583 -51.11 17.71 -22.83
C PHE A 583 -50.15 17.59 -24.00
N SER A 584 -48.94 17.13 -23.78
CA SER A 584 -47.93 16.87 -24.84
C SER A 584 -48.43 15.89 -25.89
N LEU A 585 -49.10 14.79 -25.46
CA LEU A 585 -49.72 13.81 -26.37
C LEU A 585 -50.85 14.43 -27.20
N ILE A 586 -51.69 15.25 -26.61
CA ILE A 586 -52.78 15.96 -27.34
C ILE A 586 -52.17 16.93 -28.35
N VAL A 587 -51.18 17.74 -27.99
CA VAL A 587 -50.49 18.65 -28.88
C VAL A 587 -49.86 17.89 -30.06
N THR A 588 -49.15 16.80 -29.76
CA THR A 588 -48.53 15.95 -30.79
C THR A 588 -49.57 15.34 -31.72
N TYR A 589 -50.69 14.86 -31.19
CA TYR A 589 -51.82 14.36 -31.99
C TYR A 589 -52.41 15.44 -32.88
N CYS A 590 -52.64 16.66 -32.35
CA CYS A 590 -53.18 17.78 -33.14
C CYS A 590 -52.23 18.22 -34.26
N ILE A 591 -50.92 18.25 -33.99
CA ILE A 591 -49.87 18.55 -34.98
C ILE A 591 -49.87 17.46 -36.05
N ASN A 592 -49.90 16.20 -35.67
CA ASN A 592 -49.93 15.08 -36.61
C ASN A 592 -51.20 15.05 -37.47
N ALA A 593 -52.37 15.31 -36.85
CA ALA A 593 -53.66 15.36 -37.55
C ALA A 593 -53.75 16.53 -38.55
N LYS A 594 -52.97 17.57 -38.36
CA LYS A 594 -52.92 18.74 -39.27
C LYS A 594 -51.58 18.90 -39.99
N ALA A 595 -50.77 17.83 -40.02
CA ALA A 595 -49.43 17.88 -40.62
C ALA A 595 -49.47 18.31 -42.10
N ASP A 596 -50.46 17.86 -42.84
CA ASP A 596 -50.62 18.20 -44.26
C ASP A 596 -50.93 19.70 -44.50
N VAL A 597 -51.50 20.39 -43.49
CA VAL A 597 -51.79 21.81 -43.55
C VAL A 597 -50.62 22.67 -43.01
N LEU A 598 -49.97 22.17 -41.99
CA LEU A 598 -48.89 22.88 -41.30
C LEU A 598 -47.54 22.80 -42.04
N PHE A 599 -47.33 21.75 -42.83
CA PHE A 599 -46.07 21.49 -43.51
C PHE A 599 -46.21 21.42 -45.04
N ILE A 600 -47.22 22.10 -45.63
CA ILE A 600 -47.30 22.27 -47.07
C ILE A 600 -46.11 23.07 -47.56
N THR A 601 -45.22 22.45 -48.25
CA THR A 601 -44.20 23.12 -49.05
C THR A 601 -44.87 23.79 -50.23
N PRO A 602 -44.63 25.09 -50.55
CA PRO A 602 -45.10 25.74 -51.78
C PRO A 602 -44.56 24.95 -52.97
N ARG A 603 -45.46 24.39 -53.82
CA ARG A 603 -45.06 23.86 -55.11
C ARG A 603 -44.55 25.03 -55.94
N GLU A 604 -43.31 24.98 -56.36
CA GLU A 604 -42.83 25.89 -57.39
C GLU A 604 -43.68 25.71 -58.67
N PRO A 605 -44.07 26.83 -59.33
CA PRO A 605 -44.80 26.77 -60.56
C PRO A 605 -43.90 26.14 -61.66
N GLY A 606 -44.41 25.04 -62.24
CA GLY A 606 -43.71 24.31 -63.24
C GLY A 606 -43.37 25.18 -64.46
N SER A 607 -42.12 25.14 -64.88
CA SER A 607 -41.66 25.74 -66.14
C SER A 607 -42.30 25.02 -67.26
N VAL A 608 -43.10 25.76 -68.06
CA VAL A 608 -43.62 25.33 -69.34
C VAL A 608 -42.44 25.41 -70.30
N SER A 609 -42.01 24.27 -70.84
CA SER A 609 -41.07 24.21 -71.96
C SER A 609 -41.87 24.28 -73.27
N TYR A 610 -41.47 25.20 -74.12
CA TYR A 610 -41.75 25.17 -75.56
C TYR A 610 -40.73 24.22 -76.25
#